data_146cbf41708b5657195df7cf727ecc1d
#
_entry.id   146cbf41708b5657195df7cf727ecc1d
#
_cell.length_a   1.000
_cell.length_b   1.000
_cell.length_c   1.000
_cell.angle_alpha   90.00
_cell.angle_beta   90.00
_cell.angle_gamma   90.00
#
_symmetry.space_group_name_H-M   'P 1'
#
loop_
_entity.id
_entity.type
_entity.pdbx_description
1 polymer ?
#
loop_
_entity_poly.entity_id
_entity_poly.type
_entity_poly.pdbx_seq_one_letter_code
_entity_poly.pdbx_strand_id
1 'polypeptide(L)'
;MKNKKYVQLSILLLLQFMIWGSWYVTTGTYLLQTLHFSGKEVGLVYGAMSVAAFISPIFVGFITDKYFSASKVLAFLHIGGSVCLVAMYSYTDFNVFYPLTLLYAVLYLPTFALSSSYVLQQLEDPSKQFPGVRVWGSIGWIIAGNIVGLLSWEKTGNPLLLSAGLSVILGVYALFLPNVPSIERKSGNSIKEFFSVEIIQLFKQRDFLVFMISLTLLYAIPIAYYYSFVNNFLTTIQVKNAAGWMSIGQITEILVMLLLPFFLRHFSFKWVVFTGLFLWGARYGIFAYAAENPGMQLVWLPAILVHGFAYVFTGLAG
;
A
#
# COMPACT_ATOMS: atom_id res chain seq x y z
N MET A 1 23.99 20.95 3.80
CA MET A 1 23.66 19.69 4.55
C MET A 1 22.16 19.39 4.50
N LYS A 2 21.25 20.34 4.73
CA LYS A 2 19.78 20.13 4.73
C LYS A 2 19.25 19.46 3.45
N ASN A 3 19.67 19.92 2.26
CA ASN A 3 19.21 19.36 0.98
C ASN A 3 19.63 17.89 0.78
N LYS A 4 20.84 17.49 1.19
CA LYS A 4 21.31 16.11 1.03
C LYS A 4 20.46 15.12 1.84
N LYS A 5 20.16 15.48 3.08
CA LYS A 5 19.33 14.65 3.97
C LYS A 5 17.91 14.51 3.44
N TYR A 6 17.31 15.62 3.00
CA TYR A 6 15.98 15.60 2.40
C TYR A 6 15.90 14.67 1.17
N VAL A 7 16.89 14.74 0.28
CA VAL A 7 16.99 13.85 -0.90
C VAL A 7 17.13 12.38 -0.47
N GLN A 8 17.96 12.08 0.53
CA GLN A 8 18.11 10.71 1.04
C GLN A 8 16.79 10.13 1.55
N LEU A 9 16.03 10.91 2.32
CA LEU A 9 14.74 10.47 2.85
C LEU A 9 13.69 10.33 1.75
N SER A 10 13.72 11.19 0.74
CA SER A 10 12.86 11.10 -0.43
C SER A 10 13.12 9.85 -1.25
N ILE A 11 14.39 9.49 -1.48
CA ILE A 11 14.79 8.26 -2.17
C ILE A 11 14.33 7.03 -1.39
N LEU A 12 14.44 7.04 -0.06
CA LEU A 12 13.96 5.94 0.79
C LEU A 12 12.47 5.67 0.54
N LEU A 13 11.61 6.71 0.63
CA LEU A 13 10.19 6.53 0.43
C LEU A 13 9.82 6.26 -1.04
N LEU A 14 10.53 6.84 -2.00
CA LEU A 14 10.35 6.54 -3.41
C LEU A 14 10.55 5.04 -3.68
N LEU A 15 11.69 4.48 -3.26
CA LEU A 15 12.00 3.06 -3.45
C LEU A 15 11.02 2.16 -2.69
N GLN A 16 10.68 2.52 -1.43
CA GLN A 16 9.71 1.78 -0.62
C GLN A 16 8.38 1.57 -1.34
N PHE A 17 7.85 2.62 -1.95
CA PHE A 17 6.57 2.57 -2.65
C PHE A 17 6.68 2.08 -4.10
N MET A 18 7.83 2.23 -4.76
CA MET A 18 8.09 1.57 -6.04
C MET A 18 8.04 0.05 -5.92
N ILE A 19 8.63 -0.51 -4.86
CA ILE A 19 8.57 -1.95 -4.58
C ILE A 19 7.12 -2.41 -4.52
N TRP A 20 6.27 -1.73 -3.78
CA TRP A 20 4.86 -2.12 -3.64
C TRP A 20 4.07 -1.90 -4.93
N GLY A 21 4.23 -0.73 -5.56
CA GLY A 21 3.56 -0.36 -6.81
C GLY A 21 3.94 -1.25 -7.99
N SER A 22 5.11 -1.91 -7.96
CA SER A 22 5.55 -2.80 -9.04
C SER A 22 4.66 -4.04 -9.19
N TRP A 23 4.29 -4.69 -8.09
CA TRP A 23 3.65 -6.00 -8.16
C TRP A 23 2.20 -6.02 -7.64
N TYR A 24 1.89 -5.25 -6.61
CA TYR A 24 0.67 -5.40 -5.83
C TYR A 24 -0.62 -5.26 -6.65
N VAL A 25 -0.66 -4.30 -7.58
CA VAL A 25 -1.85 -4.02 -8.41
C VAL A 25 -2.04 -5.06 -9.51
N THR A 26 -0.96 -5.60 -10.06
CA THR A 26 -0.98 -6.49 -11.23
C THR A 26 -0.95 -7.97 -10.89
N THR A 27 -0.60 -8.30 -9.65
CA THR A 27 -0.55 -9.71 -9.21
C THR A 27 -1.88 -10.42 -9.38
N GLY A 28 -3.02 -9.77 -9.07
CA GLY A 28 -4.33 -10.38 -9.29
C GLY A 28 -4.56 -10.80 -10.74
N THR A 29 -4.11 -9.99 -11.69
CA THR A 29 -4.17 -10.30 -13.13
C THR A 29 -3.30 -11.50 -13.48
N TYR A 30 -2.06 -11.51 -13.01
CA TYR A 30 -1.12 -12.62 -13.23
C TYR A 30 -1.64 -13.93 -12.64
N LEU A 31 -2.14 -13.92 -11.41
CA LEU A 31 -2.68 -15.11 -10.75
C LEU A 31 -3.91 -15.66 -11.48
N LEU A 32 -4.86 -14.80 -11.87
CA LEU A 32 -6.11 -15.22 -12.53
C LEU A 32 -5.90 -15.64 -13.99
N GLN A 33 -5.19 -14.80 -14.78
CA GLN A 33 -5.13 -14.98 -16.23
C GLN A 33 -3.98 -15.88 -16.69
N THR A 34 -2.91 -16.01 -15.90
CA THR A 34 -1.71 -16.76 -16.27
C THR A 34 -1.54 -18.02 -15.44
N LEU A 35 -1.65 -17.91 -14.11
CA LEU A 35 -1.54 -19.08 -13.23
C LEU A 35 -2.87 -19.83 -13.04
N HIS A 36 -3.98 -19.24 -13.50
CA HIS A 36 -5.33 -19.82 -13.40
C HIS A 36 -5.77 -20.13 -11.95
N PHE A 37 -5.29 -19.33 -11.00
CA PHE A 37 -5.76 -19.43 -9.63
C PHE A 37 -7.25 -19.06 -9.54
N SER A 38 -7.98 -19.76 -8.69
CA SER A 38 -9.37 -19.43 -8.39
C SER A 38 -9.48 -18.09 -7.68
N GLY A 39 -10.63 -17.42 -7.75
CA GLY A 39 -10.89 -16.19 -7.02
C GLY A 39 -10.68 -16.33 -5.50
N LYS A 40 -10.92 -17.52 -4.93
CA LYS A 40 -10.63 -17.84 -3.53
C LYS A 40 -9.13 -17.81 -3.23
N GLU A 41 -8.32 -18.43 -4.08
CA GLU A 41 -6.86 -18.45 -3.92
C GLU A 41 -6.27 -17.06 -4.06
N VAL A 42 -6.74 -16.25 -5.02
CA VAL A 42 -6.34 -14.83 -5.16
C VAL A 42 -6.72 -14.05 -3.89
N GLY A 43 -7.94 -14.26 -3.38
CA GLY A 43 -8.38 -13.65 -2.12
C GLY A 43 -7.49 -14.03 -0.93
N LEU A 44 -7.00 -15.28 -0.85
CA LEU A 44 -6.06 -15.72 0.18
C LEU A 44 -4.69 -15.05 0.02
N VAL A 45 -4.18 -14.95 -1.21
CA VAL A 45 -2.89 -14.26 -1.49
C VAL A 45 -2.94 -12.80 -1.03
N TYR A 46 -3.99 -12.06 -1.35
CA TYR A 46 -4.14 -10.68 -0.86
C TYR A 46 -4.45 -10.62 0.64
N GLY A 47 -5.18 -11.60 1.18
CA GLY A 47 -5.45 -11.75 2.60
C GLY A 47 -4.19 -11.97 3.45
N ALA A 48 -3.13 -12.57 2.87
CA ALA A 48 -1.83 -12.72 3.54
C ALA A 48 -1.27 -11.36 4.00
N MET A 49 -1.51 -10.27 3.25
CA MET A 49 -1.12 -8.92 3.65
C MET A 49 -1.84 -8.48 4.92
N SER A 50 -3.14 -8.74 5.03
CA SER A 50 -3.92 -8.38 6.22
C SER A 50 -3.45 -9.14 7.46
N VAL A 51 -3.18 -10.45 7.32
CA VAL A 51 -2.62 -11.28 8.40
C VAL A 51 -1.27 -10.75 8.85
N ALA A 52 -0.38 -10.46 7.92
CA ALA A 52 0.94 -9.94 8.22
C ALA A 52 0.88 -8.51 8.82
N ALA A 53 -0.02 -7.64 8.35
CA ALA A 53 -0.20 -6.30 8.91
C ALA A 53 -0.59 -6.33 10.39
N PHE A 54 -1.31 -7.35 10.82
CA PHE A 54 -1.68 -7.53 12.22
C PHE A 54 -0.52 -8.06 13.07
N ILE A 55 0.25 -9.00 12.54
CA ILE A 55 1.27 -9.73 13.31
C ILE A 55 2.62 -9.02 13.29
N SER A 56 3.08 -8.57 12.13
CA SER A 56 4.47 -8.18 11.92
C SER A 56 4.94 -6.91 12.66
N PRO A 57 4.12 -5.86 12.88
CA PRO A 57 4.57 -4.67 13.61
C PRO A 57 4.99 -4.97 15.04
N ILE A 58 4.37 -5.98 15.67
CA ILE A 58 4.66 -6.39 17.05
C ILE A 58 6.11 -6.90 17.15
N PHE A 59 6.50 -7.79 16.23
CA PHE A 59 7.83 -8.38 16.23
C PHE A 59 8.90 -7.38 15.82
N VAL A 60 8.64 -6.61 14.77
CA VAL A 60 9.64 -5.66 14.23
C VAL A 60 9.86 -4.49 15.18
N GLY A 61 8.79 -3.97 15.81
CA GLY A 61 8.92 -2.95 16.85
C GLY A 61 9.83 -3.42 17.99
N PHE A 62 9.60 -4.63 18.49
CA PHE A 62 10.44 -5.21 19.56
C PHE A 62 11.91 -5.36 19.15
N ILE A 63 12.18 -5.79 17.90
CA ILE A 63 13.55 -6.00 17.40
C ILE A 63 14.29 -4.66 17.23
N THR A 64 13.62 -3.65 16.68
CA THR A 64 14.21 -2.33 16.45
C THR A 64 14.39 -1.54 17.72
N ASP A 65 13.48 -1.67 18.68
CA ASP A 65 13.57 -0.91 19.92
C ASP A 65 14.66 -1.43 20.85
N LYS A 66 15.06 -2.69 20.70
CA LYS A 66 15.96 -3.33 21.67
C LYS A 66 17.33 -3.76 21.12
N TYR A 67 17.39 -4.21 19.84
CA TYR A 67 18.59 -4.93 19.38
C TYR A 67 19.30 -4.30 18.19
N PHE A 68 18.60 -3.73 17.24
CA PHE A 68 19.18 -3.27 15.98
C PHE A 68 18.66 -1.89 15.56
N SER A 69 19.52 -1.11 14.89
CA SER A 69 19.10 0.16 14.29
C SER A 69 18.05 -0.07 13.17
N ALA A 70 17.12 0.87 13.04
CA ALA A 70 16.05 0.82 12.04
C ALA A 70 16.59 0.60 10.60
N SER A 71 17.73 1.20 10.27
CA SER A 71 18.38 1.05 8.96
C SER A 71 18.84 -0.38 8.68
N LYS A 72 19.42 -1.06 9.68
CA LYS A 72 19.85 -2.46 9.54
C LYS A 72 18.67 -3.42 9.44
N VAL A 73 17.61 -3.17 10.21
CA VAL A 73 16.38 -3.98 10.14
C VAL A 73 15.71 -3.78 8.78
N LEU A 74 15.60 -2.55 8.28
CA LEU A 74 15.12 -2.28 6.92
C LEU A 74 15.91 -3.05 5.87
N ALA A 75 17.26 -3.03 5.95
CA ALA A 75 18.11 -3.77 5.03
C ALA A 75 17.82 -5.28 5.05
N PHE A 76 17.77 -5.87 6.23
CA PHE A 76 17.48 -7.30 6.39
C PHE A 76 16.09 -7.67 5.85
N LEU A 77 15.07 -6.91 6.20
CA LEU A 77 13.70 -7.17 5.77
C LEU A 77 13.53 -7.06 4.24
N HIS A 78 14.16 -6.08 3.60
CA HIS A 78 14.09 -5.91 2.15
C HIS A 78 14.90 -6.98 1.41
N ILE A 79 16.10 -7.33 1.87
CA ILE A 79 16.89 -8.40 1.26
C ILE A 79 16.18 -9.76 1.42
N GLY A 80 15.67 -10.06 2.63
CA GLY A 80 14.88 -11.27 2.85
C GLY A 80 13.59 -11.31 2.00
N GLY A 81 12.90 -10.16 1.90
CA GLY A 81 11.72 -10.01 1.04
C GLY A 81 12.04 -10.22 -0.43
N SER A 82 13.22 -9.78 -0.92
CA SER A 82 13.62 -10.00 -2.31
C SER A 82 13.79 -11.49 -2.65
N VAL A 83 14.31 -12.27 -1.71
CA VAL A 83 14.42 -13.74 -1.88
C VAL A 83 13.03 -14.38 -2.01
N CYS A 84 12.08 -13.95 -1.19
CA CYS A 84 10.69 -14.43 -1.30
C CYS A 84 10.08 -14.08 -2.66
N LEU A 85 10.28 -12.85 -3.16
CA LEU A 85 9.75 -12.43 -4.46
C LEU A 85 10.35 -13.22 -5.63
N VAL A 86 11.64 -13.51 -5.60
CA VAL A 86 12.30 -14.38 -6.60
C VAL A 86 11.75 -15.81 -6.51
N ALA A 87 11.53 -16.32 -5.30
CA ALA A 87 10.91 -17.63 -5.12
C ALA A 87 9.47 -17.65 -5.65
N MET A 88 8.64 -16.62 -5.37
CA MET A 88 7.28 -16.48 -5.91
C MET A 88 7.27 -16.42 -7.45
N TYR A 89 8.28 -15.81 -8.07
CA TYR A 89 8.43 -15.86 -9.53
C TYR A 89 8.72 -17.26 -10.05
N SER A 90 9.51 -18.04 -9.32
CA SER A 90 9.99 -19.37 -9.74
C SER A 90 8.97 -20.48 -9.47
N TYR A 91 8.12 -20.33 -8.46
CA TYR A 91 7.16 -21.34 -8.04
C TYR A 91 5.73 -20.85 -8.29
N THR A 92 5.04 -21.50 -9.22
CA THR A 92 3.71 -21.12 -9.71
C THR A 92 2.56 -21.95 -9.11
N ASP A 93 2.88 -22.98 -8.29
CA ASP A 93 1.87 -23.76 -7.56
C ASP A 93 1.36 -22.97 -6.34
N PHE A 94 0.02 -22.95 -6.15
CA PHE A 94 -0.62 -22.20 -5.06
C PHE A 94 -0.09 -22.60 -3.67
N ASN A 95 0.14 -23.89 -3.43
CA ASN A 95 0.56 -24.38 -2.11
C ASN A 95 1.98 -23.93 -1.73
N VAL A 96 2.78 -23.52 -2.72
CA VAL A 96 4.11 -22.92 -2.52
C VAL A 96 4.03 -21.39 -2.58
N PHE A 97 3.28 -20.85 -3.53
CA PHE A 97 3.14 -19.40 -3.74
C PHE A 97 2.53 -18.69 -2.52
N TYR A 98 1.46 -19.26 -1.95
CA TYR A 98 0.76 -18.64 -0.81
C TYR A 98 1.63 -18.54 0.46
N PRO A 99 2.30 -19.60 0.95
CA PRO A 99 3.23 -19.47 2.07
C PRO A 99 4.38 -18.49 1.83
N LEU A 100 4.92 -18.45 0.59
CA LEU A 100 5.95 -17.45 0.22
C LEU A 100 5.39 -16.03 0.27
N THR A 101 4.16 -15.82 -0.19
CA THR A 101 3.47 -14.52 -0.07
C THR A 101 3.28 -14.12 1.39
N LEU A 102 2.88 -15.04 2.25
CA LEU A 102 2.71 -14.78 3.67
C LEU A 102 4.05 -14.40 4.32
N LEU A 103 5.12 -15.15 4.03
CA LEU A 103 6.48 -14.83 4.51
C LEU A 103 6.95 -13.47 4.01
N TYR A 104 6.76 -13.20 2.71
CA TYR A 104 7.06 -11.89 2.14
C TYR A 104 6.30 -10.77 2.85
N ALA A 105 5.01 -10.95 3.08
CA ALA A 105 4.16 -9.96 3.74
C ALA A 105 4.65 -9.66 5.17
N VAL A 106 5.02 -10.69 5.93
CA VAL A 106 5.58 -10.55 7.29
C VAL A 106 6.90 -9.76 7.28
N LEU A 107 7.73 -9.95 6.25
CA LEU A 107 8.99 -9.20 6.10
C LEU A 107 8.75 -7.78 5.60
N TYR A 108 7.82 -7.60 4.66
CA TYR A 108 7.67 -6.33 3.93
C TYR A 108 6.79 -5.30 4.64
N LEU A 109 5.63 -5.69 5.20
CA LEU A 109 4.67 -4.73 5.75
C LEU A 109 5.21 -3.86 6.89
N PRO A 110 6.01 -4.39 7.84
CA PRO A 110 6.56 -3.53 8.89
C PRO A 110 7.53 -2.47 8.36
N THR A 111 8.08 -2.66 7.15
CA THR A 111 8.99 -1.66 6.56
C THR A 111 8.31 -0.33 6.26
N PHE A 112 6.98 -0.30 6.08
CA PHE A 112 6.22 0.97 5.93
C PHE A 112 6.26 1.82 7.19
N ALA A 113 5.94 1.22 8.32
CA ALA A 113 5.97 1.92 9.61
C ALA A 113 7.41 2.30 9.97
N LEU A 114 8.36 1.39 9.73
CA LEU A 114 9.76 1.58 10.06
C LEU A 114 10.40 2.68 9.19
N SER A 115 10.16 2.70 7.88
CA SER A 115 10.66 3.76 6.98
C SER A 115 10.03 5.11 7.29
N SER A 116 8.72 5.15 7.58
CA SER A 116 8.03 6.40 7.96
C SER A 116 8.53 6.94 9.30
N SER A 117 8.69 6.08 10.31
CA SER A 117 9.25 6.44 11.61
C SER A 117 10.70 6.93 11.47
N TYR A 118 11.52 6.24 10.67
CA TYR A 118 12.88 6.67 10.37
C TYR A 118 12.91 8.07 9.75
N VAL A 119 12.05 8.35 8.76
CA VAL A 119 11.95 9.66 8.12
C VAL A 119 11.56 10.73 9.13
N LEU A 120 10.52 10.50 9.93
CA LEU A 120 10.03 11.46 10.94
C LEU A 120 11.11 11.83 11.96
N GLN A 121 11.90 10.86 12.40
CA GLN A 121 13.01 11.08 13.36
C GLN A 121 14.17 11.89 12.77
N GLN A 122 14.31 11.89 11.45
CA GLN A 122 15.39 12.57 10.76
C GLN A 122 15.05 14.00 10.35
N LEU A 123 13.79 14.41 10.38
CA LEU A 123 13.33 15.74 10.01
C LEU A 123 13.44 16.71 11.20
N GLU A 124 13.81 17.96 10.92
CA GLU A 124 13.87 19.04 11.93
C GLU A 124 12.48 19.52 12.34
N ASP A 125 11.59 19.67 11.37
CA ASP A 125 10.17 20.00 11.56
C ASP A 125 9.31 19.00 10.77
N PRO A 126 8.98 17.85 11.41
CA PRO A 126 8.21 16.80 10.74
C PRO A 126 6.86 17.28 10.21
N SER A 127 6.19 18.19 10.92
CA SER A 127 4.87 18.67 10.53
C SER A 127 4.86 19.42 9.19
N LYS A 128 5.94 20.14 8.89
CA LYS A 128 6.10 20.89 7.64
C LYS A 128 6.81 20.10 6.54
N GLN A 129 7.78 19.27 6.92
CA GLN A 129 8.69 18.63 5.96
C GLN A 129 8.23 17.25 5.52
N PHE A 130 7.56 16.48 6.38
CA PHE A 130 7.14 15.11 6.09
C PHE A 130 6.22 15.01 4.86
N PRO A 131 5.21 15.87 4.67
CA PRO A 131 4.36 15.80 3.47
C PRO A 131 5.17 15.87 2.17
N GLY A 132 6.17 16.75 2.09
CA GLY A 132 7.03 16.89 0.93
C GLY A 132 7.93 15.67 0.66
N VAL A 133 8.39 14.98 1.71
CA VAL A 133 9.14 13.72 1.57
C VAL A 133 8.18 12.58 1.21
N ARG A 134 6.98 12.55 1.79
CA ARG A 134 5.98 11.49 1.58
C ARG A 134 5.45 11.44 0.14
N VAL A 135 5.36 12.57 -0.54
CA VAL A 135 4.94 12.65 -1.97
C VAL A 135 5.82 11.78 -2.87
N TRP A 136 7.12 11.64 -2.57
CA TRP A 136 8.01 10.77 -3.34
C TRP A 136 7.59 9.31 -3.32
N GLY A 137 6.91 8.87 -2.26
CA GLY A 137 6.29 7.54 -2.25
C GLY A 137 5.21 7.40 -3.33
N SER A 138 4.29 8.35 -3.45
CA SER A 138 3.26 8.32 -4.51
C SER A 138 3.90 8.41 -5.90
N ILE A 139 4.94 9.22 -6.07
CA ILE A 139 5.73 9.27 -7.32
C ILE A 139 6.34 7.90 -7.63
N GLY A 140 6.94 7.24 -6.63
CA GLY A 140 7.51 5.89 -6.79
C GLY A 140 6.46 4.86 -7.25
N TRP A 141 5.29 4.89 -6.66
CA TRP A 141 4.16 4.04 -7.08
C TRP A 141 3.74 4.30 -8.53
N ILE A 142 3.61 5.57 -8.92
CA ILE A 142 3.25 5.97 -10.28
C ILE A 142 4.31 5.50 -11.29
N ILE A 143 5.58 5.68 -10.98
CA ILE A 143 6.70 5.23 -11.83
C ILE A 143 6.63 3.72 -12.02
N ALA A 144 6.47 2.96 -10.93
CA ALA A 144 6.42 1.50 -10.97
C ALA A 144 5.23 0.99 -11.81
N GLY A 145 4.02 1.52 -11.59
CA GLY A 145 2.84 1.16 -12.37
C GLY A 145 2.98 1.45 -13.85
N ASN A 146 3.59 2.59 -14.21
CA ASN A 146 3.86 2.92 -15.61
C ASN A 146 4.93 2.01 -16.23
N ILE A 147 5.99 1.63 -15.53
CA ILE A 147 6.98 0.67 -16.03
C ILE A 147 6.28 -0.66 -16.36
N VAL A 148 5.49 -1.19 -15.44
CA VAL A 148 4.79 -2.46 -15.64
C VAL A 148 3.82 -2.39 -16.82
N GLY A 149 3.03 -1.32 -16.89
CA GLY A 149 2.04 -1.15 -17.96
C GLY A 149 2.65 -0.93 -19.35
N LEU A 150 3.67 -0.06 -19.46
CA LEU A 150 4.35 0.21 -20.73
C LEU A 150 5.09 -1.01 -21.28
N LEU A 151 5.61 -1.86 -20.38
CA LEU A 151 6.26 -3.13 -20.77
C LEU A 151 5.27 -4.28 -20.96
N SER A 152 3.97 -4.02 -20.76
CA SER A 152 2.90 -5.03 -20.86
C SER A 152 3.15 -6.25 -19.97
N TRP A 153 3.60 -6.01 -18.73
CA TRP A 153 3.96 -7.06 -17.77
C TRP A 153 2.80 -7.48 -16.85
N GLU A 154 1.62 -6.89 -16.99
CA GLU A 154 0.46 -7.13 -16.10
C GLU A 154 0.08 -8.63 -15.97
N LYS A 155 0.29 -9.42 -17.04
CA LYS A 155 -0.02 -10.86 -17.09
C LYS A 155 1.18 -11.75 -16.80
N THR A 156 2.31 -11.20 -16.42
CA THR A 156 3.57 -11.95 -16.23
C THR A 156 4.03 -11.92 -14.78
N GLY A 157 5.00 -12.77 -14.43
CA GLY A 157 5.69 -12.72 -13.15
C GLY A 157 6.76 -11.60 -13.05
N ASN A 158 7.08 -10.90 -14.16
CA ASN A 158 8.14 -9.90 -14.18
C ASN A 158 7.99 -8.77 -13.15
N PRO A 159 6.78 -8.31 -12.78
CA PRO A 159 6.59 -7.37 -11.68
C PRO A 159 7.18 -7.84 -10.35
N LEU A 160 7.19 -9.15 -10.06
CA LEU A 160 7.83 -9.72 -8.88
C LEU A 160 9.36 -9.57 -8.93
N LEU A 161 9.97 -9.80 -10.11
CA LEU A 161 11.42 -9.61 -10.29
C LEU A 161 11.82 -8.13 -10.22
N LEU A 162 11.02 -7.22 -10.79
CA LEU A 162 11.24 -5.78 -10.64
C LEU A 162 11.22 -5.38 -9.17
N SER A 163 10.21 -5.85 -8.45
CA SER A 163 10.06 -5.60 -7.01
C SER A 163 11.24 -6.20 -6.21
N ALA A 164 11.69 -7.40 -6.56
CA ALA A 164 12.86 -8.03 -5.94
C ALA A 164 14.14 -7.21 -6.15
N GLY A 165 14.40 -6.77 -7.38
CA GLY A 165 15.55 -5.90 -7.69
C GLY A 165 15.52 -4.58 -6.93
N LEU A 166 14.36 -3.91 -6.89
CA LEU A 166 14.16 -2.69 -6.11
C LEU A 166 14.34 -2.94 -4.61
N SER A 167 13.91 -4.10 -4.09
CA SER A 167 14.10 -4.48 -2.69
C SER A 167 15.57 -4.67 -2.35
N VAL A 168 16.36 -5.29 -3.23
CA VAL A 168 17.82 -5.38 -3.05
C VAL A 168 18.45 -3.97 -3.02
N ILE A 169 18.08 -3.11 -3.98
CA ILE A 169 18.58 -1.73 -4.05
C ILE A 169 18.24 -0.98 -2.75
N LEU A 170 17.00 -1.07 -2.27
CA LEU A 170 16.60 -0.41 -1.04
C LEU A 170 17.28 -1.01 0.19
N GLY A 171 17.43 -2.34 0.25
CA GLY A 171 18.13 -3.02 1.33
C GLY A 171 19.59 -2.57 1.43
N VAL A 172 20.30 -2.53 0.30
CA VAL A 172 21.67 -2.01 0.22
C VAL A 172 21.71 -0.52 0.58
N TYR A 173 20.79 0.29 0.03
CA TYR A 173 20.68 1.70 0.34
C TYR A 173 20.49 1.96 1.84
N ALA A 174 19.67 1.16 2.49
CA ALA A 174 19.39 1.29 3.93
C ALA A 174 20.64 1.10 4.79
N LEU A 175 21.62 0.30 4.36
CA LEU A 175 22.91 0.14 5.07
C LEU A 175 23.75 1.42 5.09
N PHE A 176 23.58 2.29 4.10
CA PHE A 176 24.28 3.59 4.01
C PHE A 176 23.52 4.74 4.68
N LEU A 177 22.32 4.49 5.18
CA LEU A 177 21.56 5.50 5.91
C LEU A 177 22.18 5.70 7.32
N PRO A 178 22.17 6.95 7.85
CA PRO A 178 22.63 7.22 9.19
C PRO A 178 21.93 6.34 10.23
N ASN A 179 22.72 5.78 11.14
CA ASN A 179 22.13 5.05 12.27
C ASN A 179 21.38 6.03 13.16
N VAL A 180 20.10 5.81 13.32
CA VAL A 180 19.28 6.49 14.33
C VAL A 180 19.24 5.56 15.52
N PRO A 181 19.64 6.03 16.71
CA PRO A 181 19.45 5.27 17.93
C PRO A 181 17.98 4.89 18.06
N SER A 182 17.71 3.67 18.48
CA SER A 182 16.35 3.32 18.91
C SER A 182 15.91 4.35 19.93
N ILE A 183 14.71 4.93 19.74
CA ILE A 183 14.12 5.73 20.82
C ILE A 183 13.95 4.74 21.96
N GLU A 184 14.66 4.95 23.07
CA GLU A 184 14.35 4.27 24.32
C GLU A 184 12.90 4.60 24.69
N ARG A 185 11.96 3.88 24.12
CA ARG A 185 10.63 3.80 24.73
C ARG A 185 10.86 3.18 26.08
N LYS A 186 10.60 3.96 27.14
CA LYS A 186 10.54 3.44 28.51
C LYS A 186 9.87 2.08 28.42
N SER A 187 10.59 1.05 28.82
CA SER A 187 10.20 -0.35 28.76
C SER A 187 8.78 -0.59 29.27
N GLY A 188 7.79 -0.33 28.46
CA GLY A 188 6.43 -0.79 28.60
C GLY A 188 6.31 -2.08 27.81
N ASN A 189 5.66 -3.08 28.37
CA ASN A 189 5.44 -4.37 27.72
C ASN A 189 4.66 -4.17 26.42
N SER A 190 5.33 -4.03 25.28
CA SER A 190 4.71 -3.74 23.96
C SER A 190 3.50 -4.59 23.62
N ILE A 191 3.52 -5.87 23.98
CA ILE A 191 2.39 -6.79 23.76
C ILE A 191 1.23 -6.49 24.73
N LYS A 192 1.52 -6.17 26.00
CA LYS A 192 0.48 -5.82 26.98
C LYS A 192 -0.14 -4.44 26.69
N GLU A 193 0.61 -3.51 26.13
CA GLU A 193 0.07 -2.21 25.69
C GLU A 193 -0.84 -2.34 24.47
N PHE A 194 -0.51 -3.25 23.53
CA PHE A 194 -1.36 -3.51 22.36
C PHE A 194 -2.71 -4.16 22.75
N PHE A 195 -2.72 -4.97 23.80
CA PHE A 195 -3.94 -5.54 24.38
C PHE A 195 -4.34 -4.80 25.66
N SER A 196 -4.10 -3.49 25.71
CA SER A 196 -4.45 -2.70 26.89
C SER A 196 -5.95 -2.72 27.15
N VAL A 197 -6.32 -2.62 28.43
CA VAL A 197 -7.73 -2.60 28.84
C VAL A 197 -8.47 -1.44 28.19
N GLU A 198 -7.77 -0.32 27.93
CA GLU A 198 -8.31 0.86 27.26
C GLU A 198 -8.75 0.54 25.82
N ILE A 199 -7.95 -0.19 25.05
CA ILE A 199 -8.31 -0.59 23.68
C ILE A 199 -9.54 -1.50 23.69
N ILE A 200 -9.58 -2.48 24.61
CA ILE A 200 -10.75 -3.36 24.77
C ILE A 200 -11.99 -2.57 25.16
N GLN A 201 -11.85 -1.54 26.00
CA GLN A 201 -12.95 -0.66 26.41
C GLN A 201 -13.49 0.18 25.25
N LEU A 202 -12.65 0.61 24.30
CA LEU A 202 -13.11 1.31 23.09
C LEU A 202 -14.08 0.44 22.27
N PHE A 203 -13.76 -0.84 22.10
CA PHE A 203 -14.65 -1.79 21.39
C PHE A 203 -15.98 -2.07 22.12
N LYS A 204 -16.12 -1.73 23.41
CA LYS A 204 -17.39 -1.78 24.13
C LYS A 204 -18.27 -0.55 23.87
N GLN A 205 -17.71 0.53 23.35
CA GLN A 205 -18.48 1.73 23.00
C GLN A 205 -19.20 1.50 21.66
N ARG A 206 -20.53 1.60 21.68
CA ARG A 206 -21.38 1.35 20.51
C ARG A 206 -20.99 2.20 19.30
N ASP A 207 -20.74 3.49 19.51
CA ASP A 207 -20.42 4.43 18.44
C ASP A 207 -19.09 4.08 17.77
N PHE A 208 -18.08 3.73 18.57
CA PHE A 208 -16.79 3.26 18.06
C PHE A 208 -16.93 1.95 17.29
N LEU A 209 -17.70 0.98 17.82
CA LEU A 209 -17.91 -0.30 17.14
C LEU A 209 -18.65 -0.11 15.81
N VAL A 210 -19.72 0.70 15.79
CA VAL A 210 -20.46 1.02 14.55
C VAL A 210 -19.54 1.71 13.55
N PHE A 211 -18.72 2.67 13.99
CA PHE A 211 -17.76 3.34 13.13
C PHE A 211 -16.75 2.35 12.52
N MET A 212 -16.14 1.47 13.33
CA MET A 212 -15.17 0.47 12.87
C MET A 212 -15.78 -0.54 11.90
N ILE A 213 -16.99 -1.04 12.18
CA ILE A 213 -17.71 -1.95 11.26
C ILE A 213 -18.02 -1.23 9.95
N SER A 214 -18.53 0.00 10.01
CA SER A 214 -18.85 0.79 8.82
C SER A 214 -17.61 1.06 7.97
N LEU A 215 -16.50 1.44 8.61
CA LEU A 215 -15.21 1.68 7.93
C LEU A 215 -14.71 0.39 7.26
N THR A 216 -14.82 -0.75 7.93
CA THR A 216 -14.40 -2.05 7.36
C THR A 216 -15.25 -2.41 6.14
N LEU A 217 -16.57 -2.34 6.25
CA LEU A 217 -17.48 -2.75 5.17
C LEU A 217 -17.46 -1.78 3.98
N LEU A 218 -17.45 -0.48 4.24
CA LEU A 218 -17.65 0.55 3.23
C LEU A 218 -16.35 1.12 2.65
N TYR A 219 -15.21 0.86 3.28
CA TYR A 219 -13.89 1.32 2.81
C TYR A 219 -12.91 0.16 2.62
N ALA A 220 -12.62 -0.64 3.66
CA ALA A 220 -11.57 -1.65 3.58
C ALA A 220 -11.87 -2.75 2.54
N ILE A 221 -13.14 -3.19 2.44
CA ILE A 221 -13.54 -4.19 1.44
C ILE A 221 -13.46 -3.62 0.02
N PRO A 222 -14.07 -2.47 -0.32
CA PRO A 222 -13.92 -1.87 -1.62
C PRO A 222 -12.47 -1.61 -2.04
N ILE A 223 -11.62 -1.09 -1.16
CA ILE A 223 -10.23 -0.83 -1.50
C ILE A 223 -9.44 -2.13 -1.74
N ALA A 224 -9.68 -3.17 -0.94
CA ALA A 224 -9.07 -4.48 -1.17
C ALA A 224 -9.46 -5.05 -2.53
N TYR A 225 -10.74 -4.96 -2.90
CA TYR A 225 -11.24 -5.37 -4.20
C TYR A 225 -10.61 -4.56 -5.35
N TYR A 226 -10.44 -3.25 -5.16
CA TYR A 226 -9.79 -2.39 -6.14
C TYR A 226 -8.37 -2.88 -6.48
N TYR A 227 -7.55 -3.13 -5.49
CA TYR A 227 -6.18 -3.57 -5.71
C TYR A 227 -6.07 -4.99 -6.25
N SER A 228 -7.01 -5.88 -5.89
CA SER A 228 -6.96 -7.29 -6.29
C SER A 228 -7.49 -7.53 -7.69
N PHE A 229 -8.54 -6.82 -8.12
CA PHE A 229 -9.32 -7.20 -9.29
C PHE A 229 -9.45 -6.14 -10.38
N VAL A 230 -9.28 -4.83 -10.10
CA VAL A 230 -9.54 -3.79 -11.10
C VAL A 230 -8.53 -3.87 -12.26
N ASN A 231 -7.25 -4.15 -12.01
CA ASN A 231 -6.30 -4.36 -13.08
C ASN A 231 -6.68 -5.55 -13.96
N ASN A 232 -7.09 -6.67 -13.34
CA ASN A 232 -7.59 -7.84 -14.07
C ASN A 232 -8.83 -7.49 -14.91
N PHE A 233 -9.77 -6.73 -14.38
CA PHE A 233 -10.94 -6.27 -15.12
C PHE A 233 -10.52 -5.44 -16.35
N LEU A 234 -9.68 -4.43 -16.18
CA LEU A 234 -9.22 -3.58 -17.28
C LEU A 234 -8.49 -4.37 -18.36
N THR A 235 -7.65 -5.33 -17.98
CA THR A 235 -6.96 -6.21 -18.95
C THR A 235 -7.92 -7.16 -19.65
N THR A 236 -8.99 -7.62 -19.00
CA THR A 236 -10.03 -8.46 -19.59
C THR A 236 -10.82 -7.70 -20.67
N ILE A 237 -11.13 -6.45 -20.44
CA ILE A 237 -11.76 -5.58 -21.45
C ILE A 237 -10.72 -4.95 -22.42
N GLN A 238 -9.52 -5.52 -22.48
CA GLN A 238 -8.44 -5.18 -23.42
C GLN A 238 -7.91 -3.74 -23.32
N VAL A 239 -7.98 -3.11 -22.16
CA VAL A 239 -7.32 -1.82 -21.91
C VAL A 239 -5.81 -2.02 -21.91
N LYS A 240 -5.13 -1.40 -22.88
CA LYS A 240 -3.67 -1.38 -22.92
C LYS A 240 -3.10 -0.51 -21.81
N ASN A 241 -1.97 -0.91 -21.22
CA ASN A 241 -1.31 -0.18 -20.14
C ASN A 241 -2.25 0.05 -18.94
N ALA A 242 -3.00 -0.99 -18.53
CA ALA A 242 -3.98 -0.90 -17.45
C ALA A 242 -3.35 -0.40 -16.13
N ALA A 243 -2.15 -0.89 -15.78
CA ALA A 243 -1.42 -0.45 -14.60
C ALA A 243 -1.03 1.03 -14.66
N GLY A 244 -0.62 1.53 -15.82
CA GLY A 244 -0.35 2.96 -16.04
C GLY A 244 -1.61 3.81 -15.89
N TRP A 245 -2.75 3.38 -16.46
CA TRP A 245 -4.02 4.08 -16.28
C TRP A 245 -4.45 4.12 -14.81
N MET A 246 -4.31 3.03 -14.08
CA MET A 246 -4.60 3.01 -12.65
C MET A 246 -3.72 3.99 -11.86
N SER A 247 -2.49 4.26 -12.32
CA SER A 247 -1.59 5.26 -11.71
C SER A 247 -2.14 6.70 -11.78
N ILE A 248 -3.04 7.00 -12.71
CA ILE A 248 -3.74 8.30 -12.75
C ILE A 248 -4.59 8.49 -11.49
N GLY A 249 -5.13 7.40 -10.92
CA GLY A 249 -5.81 7.44 -9.64
C GLY A 249 -4.93 8.01 -8.51
N GLN A 250 -3.64 7.68 -8.48
CA GLN A 250 -2.69 8.23 -7.51
C GLN A 250 -2.38 9.71 -7.76
N ILE A 251 -2.40 10.16 -9.01
CA ILE A 251 -2.27 11.59 -9.33
C ILE A 251 -3.47 12.34 -8.77
N THR A 252 -4.70 11.83 -8.96
CA THR A 252 -5.90 12.43 -8.40
C THR A 252 -5.89 12.40 -6.86
N GLU A 253 -5.33 11.35 -6.25
CA GLU A 253 -5.13 11.27 -4.80
C GLU A 253 -4.25 12.42 -4.28
N ILE A 254 -3.10 12.67 -4.91
CA ILE A 254 -2.21 13.77 -4.54
C ILE A 254 -2.95 15.12 -4.65
N LEU A 255 -3.66 15.35 -5.74
CA LEU A 255 -4.41 16.59 -5.96
C LEU A 255 -5.50 16.79 -4.89
N VAL A 256 -6.30 15.75 -4.63
CA VAL A 256 -7.38 15.83 -3.63
C VAL A 256 -6.81 15.96 -2.22
N MET A 257 -5.69 15.32 -1.90
CA MET A 257 -5.02 15.48 -0.61
C MET A 257 -4.58 16.94 -0.37
N LEU A 258 -4.09 17.62 -1.40
CA LEU A 258 -3.76 19.06 -1.32
C LEU A 258 -5.00 19.94 -1.14
N LEU A 259 -6.14 19.51 -1.68
CA LEU A 259 -7.42 20.22 -1.58
C LEU A 259 -8.23 19.83 -0.32
N LEU A 260 -7.84 18.79 0.41
CA LEU A 260 -8.57 18.30 1.58
C LEU A 260 -8.83 19.39 2.64
N PRO A 261 -7.87 20.27 3.00
CA PRO A 261 -8.14 21.36 3.93
C PRO A 261 -9.24 22.32 3.45
N PHE A 262 -9.36 22.53 2.14
CA PHE A 262 -10.45 23.34 1.58
C PHE A 262 -11.80 22.66 1.82
N PHE A 263 -11.92 21.36 1.53
CA PHE A 263 -13.16 20.60 1.73
C PHE A 263 -13.58 20.58 3.21
N LEU A 264 -12.62 20.31 4.12
CA LEU A 264 -12.90 20.25 5.56
C LEU A 264 -13.26 21.63 6.19
N ARG A 265 -12.90 22.75 5.52
CA ARG A 265 -13.33 24.08 5.95
C ARG A 265 -14.73 24.43 5.51
N HIS A 266 -15.20 23.92 4.36
CA HIS A 266 -16.48 24.32 3.75
C HIS A 266 -17.59 23.30 3.96
N PHE A 267 -17.24 22.04 4.20
CA PHE A 267 -18.19 20.93 4.39
C PHE A 267 -17.93 20.25 5.73
N SER A 268 -18.98 19.77 6.37
CA SER A 268 -18.80 19.00 7.59
C SER A 268 -18.09 17.66 7.29
N PHE A 269 -17.30 17.21 8.23
CA PHE A 269 -16.57 15.94 8.17
C PHE A 269 -17.46 14.77 7.72
N LYS A 270 -18.69 14.69 8.25
CA LYS A 270 -19.67 13.67 7.88
C LYS A 270 -19.95 13.64 6.38
N TRP A 271 -20.14 14.80 5.76
CA TRP A 271 -20.42 14.88 4.32
C TRP A 271 -19.21 14.58 3.46
N VAL A 272 -18.01 14.94 3.89
CA VAL A 272 -16.78 14.57 3.20
C VAL A 272 -16.61 13.05 3.17
N VAL A 273 -16.72 12.38 4.32
CA VAL A 273 -16.63 10.93 4.41
C VAL A 273 -17.75 10.24 3.64
N PHE A 274 -18.99 10.71 3.77
CA PHE A 274 -20.13 10.18 3.02
C PHE A 274 -19.90 10.24 1.50
N THR A 275 -19.42 11.38 0.99
CA THR A 275 -19.10 11.54 -0.43
C THR A 275 -18.02 10.55 -0.87
N GLY A 276 -16.97 10.35 -0.06
CA GLY A 276 -15.94 9.35 -0.36
C GLY A 276 -16.50 7.94 -0.46
N LEU A 277 -17.35 7.53 0.50
CA LEU A 277 -18.00 6.22 0.50
C LEU A 277 -18.95 6.06 -0.69
N PHE A 278 -19.74 7.10 -1.00
CA PHE A 278 -20.60 7.11 -2.18
C PHE A 278 -19.81 6.91 -3.47
N LEU A 279 -18.67 7.60 -3.60
CA LEU A 279 -17.81 7.47 -4.77
C LEU A 279 -17.17 6.09 -4.90
N TRP A 280 -16.90 5.38 -3.78
CA TRP A 280 -16.50 3.97 -3.82
C TRP A 280 -17.58 3.10 -4.47
N GLY A 281 -18.83 3.28 -4.09
CA GLY A 281 -19.96 2.55 -4.71
C GLY A 281 -20.15 2.92 -6.18
N ALA A 282 -20.21 4.22 -6.49
CA ALA A 282 -20.43 4.73 -7.83
C ALA A 282 -19.39 4.24 -8.85
N ARG A 283 -18.10 4.18 -8.46
CA ARG A 283 -17.04 3.67 -9.35
C ARG A 283 -17.23 2.21 -9.74
N TYR A 284 -17.72 1.36 -8.81
CA TYR A 284 -18.01 -0.04 -9.15
C TYR A 284 -19.22 -0.16 -10.06
N GLY A 285 -20.21 0.72 -9.92
CA GLY A 285 -21.29 0.86 -10.87
C GLY A 285 -20.80 1.22 -12.28
N ILE A 286 -19.84 2.14 -12.38
CA ILE A 286 -19.21 2.49 -13.66
C ILE A 286 -18.44 1.30 -14.25
N PHE A 287 -17.69 0.55 -13.45
CA PHE A 287 -16.98 -0.65 -13.93
C PHE A 287 -17.96 -1.74 -14.39
N ALA A 288 -19.06 -1.95 -13.66
CA ALA A 288 -20.10 -2.90 -14.06
C ALA A 288 -20.73 -2.48 -15.41
N TYR A 289 -21.07 -1.21 -15.57
CA TYR A 289 -21.58 -0.67 -16.83
C TYR A 289 -20.56 -0.83 -17.97
N ALA A 290 -19.27 -0.59 -17.72
CA ALA A 290 -18.21 -0.80 -18.70
C ALA A 290 -18.07 -2.26 -19.12
N ALA A 291 -18.32 -3.21 -18.21
CA ALA A 291 -18.28 -4.65 -18.49
C ALA A 291 -19.40 -5.07 -19.47
N GLU A 292 -20.60 -4.49 -19.32
CA GLU A 292 -21.74 -4.76 -20.17
C GLU A 292 -21.68 -4.05 -21.54
N ASN A 293 -20.84 -3.02 -21.66
CA ASN A 293 -20.71 -2.19 -22.85
C ASN A 293 -19.24 -2.11 -23.37
N PRO A 294 -18.63 -3.25 -23.76
CA PRO A 294 -17.20 -3.30 -24.10
C PRO A 294 -16.83 -2.46 -25.35
N GLY A 295 -17.82 -2.07 -26.17
CA GLY A 295 -17.62 -1.18 -27.33
C GLY A 295 -17.48 0.29 -26.98
N MET A 296 -17.82 0.71 -25.74
CA MET A 296 -17.70 2.09 -25.30
C MET A 296 -16.30 2.35 -24.76
N GLN A 297 -15.44 2.91 -25.60
CA GLN A 297 -14.08 3.29 -25.20
C GLN A 297 -14.11 4.32 -24.06
N LEU A 298 -13.20 4.15 -23.10
CA LEU A 298 -12.97 5.07 -21.97
C LEU A 298 -14.13 5.23 -20.97
N VAL A 299 -15.23 4.45 -21.08
CA VAL A 299 -16.34 4.52 -20.11
C VAL A 299 -15.89 4.16 -18.69
N TRP A 300 -14.83 3.37 -18.54
CA TRP A 300 -14.22 3.02 -17.26
C TRP A 300 -13.35 4.15 -16.66
N LEU A 301 -12.93 5.14 -17.46
CA LEU A 301 -11.99 6.18 -17.03
C LEU A 301 -12.50 7.03 -15.86
N PRO A 302 -13.77 7.48 -15.82
CA PRO A 302 -14.28 8.19 -14.66
C PRO A 302 -14.12 7.42 -13.35
N ALA A 303 -14.24 6.08 -13.37
CA ALA A 303 -14.04 5.25 -12.18
C ALA A 303 -12.58 5.27 -11.68
N ILE A 304 -11.61 5.50 -12.55
CA ILE A 304 -10.22 5.72 -12.16
C ILE A 304 -10.03 7.14 -11.62
N LEU A 305 -10.58 8.16 -12.30
CA LEU A 305 -10.38 9.56 -11.91
C LEU A 305 -10.98 9.90 -10.54
N VAL A 306 -12.09 9.30 -10.14
CA VAL A 306 -12.70 9.53 -8.82
C VAL A 306 -11.93 8.86 -7.68
N HIS A 307 -10.87 8.08 -7.98
CA HIS A 307 -10.09 7.36 -6.98
C HIS A 307 -9.58 8.28 -5.85
N GLY A 308 -8.99 9.41 -6.22
CA GLY A 308 -8.44 10.34 -5.24
C GLY A 308 -9.48 10.85 -4.25
N PHE A 309 -10.68 11.22 -4.74
CA PHE A 309 -11.77 11.64 -3.87
C PHE A 309 -12.25 10.51 -2.97
N ALA A 310 -12.51 9.33 -3.54
CA ALA A 310 -12.95 8.17 -2.78
C ALA A 310 -11.95 7.79 -1.69
N TYR A 311 -10.66 7.73 -2.04
CA TYR A 311 -9.58 7.31 -1.13
C TYR A 311 -9.31 8.35 -0.04
N VAL A 312 -9.09 9.63 -0.43
CA VAL A 312 -8.70 10.69 0.50
C VAL A 312 -9.83 11.04 1.47
N PHE A 313 -11.07 11.10 0.97
CA PHE A 313 -12.22 11.46 1.80
C PHE A 313 -12.60 10.36 2.82
N THR A 314 -12.23 9.11 2.56
CA THR A 314 -12.52 8.01 3.49
C THR A 314 -11.30 7.60 4.32
N GLY A 315 -10.11 7.54 3.72
CA GLY A 315 -8.92 6.99 4.35
C GLY A 315 -8.05 8.00 5.08
N LEU A 316 -8.05 9.29 4.66
CA LEU A 316 -7.24 10.34 5.28
C LEU A 316 -8.08 11.35 6.05
N ALA A 317 -9.35 11.51 5.71
CA ALA A 317 -10.25 12.37 6.47
C ALA A 317 -10.89 11.62 7.65
N GLY A 318 -11.05 10.29 7.56
CA GLY A 318 -11.52 9.41 8.63
C GLY A 318 -10.37 8.87 9.45
#